data_b42ff04ed285c0c8275c5d6875513b9a
#
_entry.id   b42ff04ed285c0c8275c5d6875513b9a
#
_cell.length_a   1.000
_cell.length_b   1.000
_cell.length_c   1.000
_cell.angle_alpha   90.00
_cell.angle_beta   90.00
_cell.angle_gamma   90.00
#
_symmetry.space_group_name_H-M   'P 1'
#
loop_
_entity.id
_entity.type
_entity.pdbx_description
1 polymer ?
#
loop_
_entity_poly.entity_id
_entity_poly.type
_entity_poly.pdbx_seq_one_letter_code
_entity_poly.pdbx_strand_id
1 'polypeptide(L)' 'PENSLSAARQIALADFLADSARFYGCQFVLATHSPFLLAIPGARIYDLDSDPVRTRRWTELESVRDTFEFFQQHKEEF' A
#
# COMPACT_ATOMS: atom_id res chain seq x y z
N PRO A 1 11.25 -5.95 -2.50
CA PRO A 1 12.22 -4.97 -1.95
C PRO A 1 11.74 -4.27 -0.70
N GLU A 2 10.45 -4.00 -0.54
CA GLU A 2 9.95 -3.32 0.65
C GLU A 2 10.12 -4.14 1.93
N ASN A 3 10.26 -5.46 1.82
CA ASN A 3 10.40 -6.33 2.98
C ASN A 3 11.68 -6.06 3.78
N SER A 4 12.68 -5.47 3.14
CA SER A 4 13.95 -5.14 3.80
C SER A 4 13.98 -3.70 4.30
N LEU A 5 12.88 -2.94 4.13
CA LEU A 5 12.83 -1.54 4.54
C LEU A 5 12.04 -1.39 5.83
N SER A 6 12.48 -0.46 6.67
CA SER A 6 11.70 -0.04 7.84
C SER A 6 10.41 0.66 7.40
N ALA A 7 9.44 0.77 8.32
CA ALA A 7 8.20 1.50 8.02
C ALA A 7 8.48 2.94 7.60
N ALA A 8 9.39 3.64 8.29
CA ALA A 8 9.75 5.02 7.94
C ALA A 8 10.29 5.12 6.51
N ARG A 9 11.12 4.15 6.10
CA ARG A 9 11.68 4.14 4.75
C ARG A 9 10.64 3.77 3.71
N GLN A 10 9.69 2.91 4.05
CA GLN A 10 8.58 2.58 3.14
C GLN A 10 7.70 3.81 2.90
N ILE A 11 7.43 4.58 3.94
CA ILE A 11 6.66 5.84 3.82
C ILE A 11 7.42 6.83 2.93
N ALA A 12 8.73 6.99 3.14
CA ALA A 12 9.56 7.87 2.33
C ALA A 12 9.58 7.42 0.86
N LEU A 13 9.66 6.12 0.61
CA LEU A 13 9.60 5.58 -0.74
C LEU A 13 8.25 5.86 -1.39
N ALA A 14 7.16 5.69 -0.65
CA ALA A 14 5.82 5.97 -1.16
C ALA A 14 5.69 7.44 -1.57
N ASP A 15 6.19 8.36 -0.75
CA ASP A 15 6.17 9.79 -1.06
C ASP A 15 6.99 10.09 -2.31
N PHE A 16 8.17 9.49 -2.43
CA PHE A 16 9.03 9.66 -3.60
C PHE A 16 8.33 9.19 -4.87
N LEU A 17 7.71 8.02 -4.84
CA LEU A 17 7.01 7.47 -6.01
C LEU A 17 5.81 8.31 -6.39
N ALA A 18 5.04 8.77 -5.41
CA ALA A 18 3.88 9.61 -5.66
C ALA A 18 4.29 10.94 -6.30
N ASP A 19 5.35 11.57 -5.79
CA ASP A 19 5.85 12.82 -6.33
C ASP A 19 6.42 12.64 -7.74
N SER A 20 7.17 11.55 -7.97
CA SER A 20 7.73 11.27 -9.29
C SER A 20 6.64 11.06 -10.33
N ALA A 21 5.58 10.34 -9.97
CA ALA A 21 4.46 10.13 -10.88
C ALA A 21 3.73 11.44 -11.19
N ARG A 22 3.55 12.29 -10.18
CA ARG A 22 2.81 13.55 -10.33
C ARG A 22 3.60 14.61 -11.10
N PHE A 23 4.88 14.78 -10.75
CA PHE A 23 5.67 15.91 -11.28
C PHE A 23 6.43 15.56 -12.56
N TYR A 24 6.78 14.28 -12.76
CA TYR A 24 7.60 13.87 -13.91
C TYR A 24 6.85 12.96 -14.88
N GLY A 25 5.58 12.66 -14.59
CA GLY A 25 4.79 11.78 -15.44
C GLY A 25 5.28 10.33 -15.48
N CYS A 26 6.05 9.92 -14.48
CA CYS A 26 6.55 8.55 -14.40
C CYS A 26 5.41 7.57 -14.10
N GLN A 27 5.53 6.35 -14.63
CA GLN A 27 4.63 5.26 -14.33
C GLN A 27 5.39 4.16 -13.65
N PHE A 28 4.84 3.66 -12.54
CA PHE A 28 5.46 2.57 -11.77
C PHE A 28 4.52 1.38 -11.71
N VAL A 29 5.09 0.18 -11.81
CA VAL A 29 4.38 -1.07 -11.57
C VAL A 29 5.10 -1.79 -10.44
N LEU A 30 4.39 -2.05 -9.34
CA LEU A 30 4.97 -2.61 -8.12
C LEU A 30 4.18 -3.83 -7.67
N ALA A 31 4.89 -4.83 -7.16
CA ALA A 31 4.30 -5.95 -6.44
C ALA A 31 4.64 -5.77 -4.96
N THR A 32 3.63 -5.58 -4.12
CA THR A 32 3.87 -5.25 -2.71
C THR A 32 2.69 -5.64 -1.82
N HIS A 33 2.98 -5.94 -0.56
CA HIS A 33 2.00 -6.08 0.50
C HIS A 33 2.06 -4.91 1.49
N SER A 34 2.95 -3.95 1.28
CA SER A 34 3.13 -2.81 2.18
C SER A 34 1.90 -1.90 2.13
N PRO A 35 1.20 -1.68 3.26
CA PRO A 35 0.06 -0.75 3.27
C PRO A 35 0.50 0.67 2.94
N PHE A 36 1.74 1.04 3.22
CA PHE A 36 2.25 2.38 2.92
C PHE A 36 2.35 2.61 1.41
N LEU A 37 2.78 1.59 0.66
CA LEU A 37 2.86 1.68 -0.80
C LEU A 37 1.49 1.53 -1.44
N LEU A 38 0.65 0.65 -0.89
CA LEU A 38 -0.71 0.46 -1.40
C LEU A 38 -1.57 1.70 -1.25
N ALA A 39 -1.29 2.53 -0.26
CA ALA A 39 -2.06 3.74 0.05
C ALA A 39 -1.66 4.95 -0.80
N ILE A 40 -0.72 4.84 -1.74
CA ILE A 40 -0.32 5.97 -2.59
C ILE A 40 -1.54 6.52 -3.32
N PRO A 41 -1.81 7.83 -3.20
CA PRO A 41 -2.97 8.44 -3.88
C PRO A 41 -2.91 8.25 -5.40
N GLY A 42 -4.03 7.86 -5.97
CA GLY A 42 -4.13 7.65 -7.41
C GLY A 42 -3.59 6.32 -7.91
N ALA A 43 -3.04 5.48 -7.02
CA ALA A 43 -2.56 4.16 -7.41
C ALA A 43 -3.73 3.26 -7.80
N ARG A 44 -3.54 2.46 -8.85
CA ARG A 44 -4.50 1.43 -9.24
C ARG A 44 -4.00 0.09 -8.71
N ILE A 45 -4.84 -0.56 -7.92
CA ILE A 45 -4.48 -1.80 -7.24
C ILE A 45 -5.25 -2.95 -7.87
N TYR A 46 -4.52 -3.97 -8.32
CA TYR A 46 -5.11 -5.20 -8.83
C TYR A 46 -5.03 -6.27 -7.75
N ASP A 47 -6.19 -6.79 -7.36
CA ASP A 47 -6.28 -7.86 -6.39
C ASP A 47 -6.15 -9.20 -7.14
N LEU A 48 -4.95 -9.78 -7.08
CA LEU A 48 -4.67 -11.03 -7.79
C LEU A 48 -5.28 -12.25 -7.10
N ASP A 49 -5.74 -12.09 -5.86
CA ASP A 49 -6.39 -13.18 -5.12
C ASP A 49 -7.88 -13.28 -5.41
N SER A 50 -8.45 -12.27 -6.07
CA SER A 50 -9.86 -12.35 -6.49
C SER A 50 -9.98 -13.08 -7.83
N ASP A 51 -11.09 -13.77 -8.02
CA ASP A 51 -11.39 -14.50 -9.24
C ASP A 51 -12.76 -14.07 -9.77
N PRO A 52 -12.82 -13.30 -10.89
CA PRO A 52 -11.68 -12.79 -11.67
C PRO A 52 -10.89 -11.68 -10.96
N VAL A 53 -9.67 -11.42 -11.44
CA VAL A 53 -8.84 -10.33 -10.94
C VAL A 53 -9.60 -9.00 -11.07
N ARG A 54 -9.60 -8.22 -9.98
CA ARG A 54 -10.33 -6.95 -9.91
C ARG A 54 -9.43 -5.84 -9.40
N THR A 55 -9.79 -4.61 -9.79
CA THR A 55 -9.22 -3.44 -9.12
C THR A 55 -9.96 -3.20 -7.81
N ARG A 56 -9.22 -2.77 -6.78
CA ARG A 56 -9.78 -2.48 -5.47
C ARG A 56 -9.13 -1.23 -4.90
N ARG A 57 -9.86 -0.60 -3.99
CA ARG A 57 -9.24 0.42 -3.14
C ARG A 57 -8.35 -0.30 -2.13
N TRP A 58 -7.25 0.36 -1.73
CA TRP A 58 -6.31 -0.27 -0.79
C TRP A 58 -6.98 -0.66 0.54
N THR A 59 -8.00 0.10 0.96
CA THR A 59 -8.75 -0.19 2.18
C THR A 59 -9.65 -1.42 2.07
N GLU A 60 -9.86 -1.93 0.87
CA GLU A 60 -10.70 -3.11 0.63
C GLU A 60 -9.91 -4.41 0.64
N LEU A 61 -8.58 -4.33 0.59
CA LEU A 61 -7.73 -5.52 0.59
C LEU A 61 -7.79 -6.21 1.94
N GLU A 62 -7.93 -7.53 1.92
CA GLU A 62 -8.07 -8.32 3.14
C GLU A 62 -6.88 -8.13 4.07
N SER A 63 -5.66 -8.17 3.53
CA SER A 63 -4.44 -8.01 4.32
C SER A 63 -4.38 -6.66 5.03
N VAL A 64 -4.81 -5.60 4.36
CA VAL A 64 -4.84 -4.25 4.94
C VAL A 64 -5.90 -4.18 6.03
N ARG A 65 -7.09 -4.73 5.77
CA ARG A 65 -8.17 -4.74 6.76
C ARG A 65 -7.81 -5.54 8.00
N ASP A 66 -7.19 -6.69 7.82
CA ASP A 66 -6.76 -7.52 8.95
C ASP A 66 -5.74 -6.79 9.81
N THR A 67 -4.79 -6.10 9.17
CA THR A 67 -3.78 -5.30 9.89
C THR A 67 -4.45 -4.17 10.67
N PHE A 68 -5.39 -3.48 10.05
CA PHE A 68 -6.12 -2.39 10.69
C PHE A 68 -6.91 -2.89 11.90
N GLU A 69 -7.62 -3.99 11.75
CA GLU A 69 -8.39 -4.59 12.84
C GLU A 69 -7.50 -5.02 14.00
N PHE A 70 -6.35 -5.59 13.68
CA PHE A 70 -5.37 -5.98 14.70
C PHE A 70 -4.95 -4.78 15.53
N PHE A 71 -4.58 -3.68 14.89
CA PHE A 71 -4.17 -2.48 15.60
C PHE A 71 -5.32 -1.87 16.39
N GLN A 72 -6.53 -1.91 15.89
CA GLN A 72 -7.69 -1.43 16.63
C GLN A 72 -7.94 -2.24 17.90
N GLN A 73 -7.79 -3.54 17.84
CA GLN A 73 -7.95 -4.42 19.01
C GLN A 73 -6.91 -4.17 20.08
N HIS A 74 -5.73 -3.70 19.67
CA HIS A 74 -4.61 -3.43 20.56
C HIS A 74 -4.39 -1.95 20.83
N LYS A 75 -5.35 -1.14 20.47
CA LYS A 75 -5.26 0.32 20.58
C LYS A 75 -4.83 0.79 21.96
N GLU A 76 -5.32 0.13 23.00
CA GLU A 76 -5.05 0.51 24.38
C GLU A 76 -3.58 0.29 24.79
N GLU A 77 -2.81 -0.43 23.99
CA GLU A 77 -1.40 -0.69 24.27
C GLU A 77 -0.48 0.44 23.76
N PHE A 78 -1.03 1.39 23.04
CA PHE A 78 -0.24 2.50 22.46
C PHE A 78 -0.32 3.80 23.25
#